data_5eb94f3ade6bab1651747e3029440cef
#
_entry.id   5eb94f3ade6bab1651747e3029440cef
#
_cell.length_a   1.000
_cell.length_b   1.000
_cell.length_c   1.000
_cell.angle_alpha   90.00
_cell.angle_beta   90.00
_cell.angle_gamma   90.00
#
_symmetry.space_group_name_H-M   'P 1'
#
loop_
_entity.id
_entity.type
_entity.pdbx_description
1 polymer ?
#
loop_
_entity_poly.entity_id
_entity_poly.type
_entity_poly.pdbx_seq_one_letter_code
_entity_poly.pdbx_strand_id
1 'polypeptide(L)'
;MSLYGTAVRKPVSTALVFVAIVIFGLFSLSRLSVDLLPEIETNTIMVMTAYPGASASDIEMNVSKPLENVLNSVSDLKHITSQSRENISIVTLEFNYGIDIDVATNDVRDKLDMVESSLPDDVENPIIFKFGTDDIPILILSVTAEESTNALYKILDDKVSNPLARISGVGAVSISGTPIRELQVYCDPVSYTHLRA
;
A
#
# COMPACT_ATOMS: atom_id res chain seq x y z
N MET A 1 -8.90 -56.63 -7.88
CA MET A 1 -9.10 -56.73 -6.41
C MET A 1 -9.88 -55.51 -5.99
N SER A 2 -11.06 -55.67 -5.37
CA SER A 2 -11.83 -54.52 -4.92
C SER A 2 -11.27 -54.01 -3.58
N LEU A 3 -11.13 -52.71 -3.43
CA LEU A 3 -10.69 -52.08 -2.18
C LEU A 3 -11.49 -52.56 -0.96
N TYR A 4 -12.78 -52.78 -1.16
CA TYR A 4 -13.71 -53.31 -0.17
C TYR A 4 -13.31 -54.69 0.36
N GLY A 5 -12.95 -55.64 -0.53
CA GLY A 5 -12.53 -57.00 -0.13
C GLY A 5 -11.20 -57.01 0.65
N THR A 6 -10.31 -56.06 0.36
CA THR A 6 -9.02 -55.91 1.07
C THR A 6 -9.23 -55.36 2.49
N ALA A 7 -10.13 -54.37 2.63
CA ALA A 7 -10.46 -53.74 3.90
C ALA A 7 -11.06 -54.77 4.91
N VAL A 8 -11.94 -55.64 4.45
CA VAL A 8 -12.56 -56.68 5.30
C VAL A 8 -11.55 -57.76 5.69
N ARG A 9 -10.61 -58.13 4.80
CA ARG A 9 -9.59 -59.15 5.09
C ARG A 9 -8.47 -58.71 6.02
N LYS A 10 -8.21 -57.39 6.08
CA LYS A 10 -7.11 -56.85 6.90
C LYS A 10 -7.61 -55.70 7.82
N PRO A 11 -8.41 -56.01 8.84
CA PRO A 11 -9.07 -55.00 9.64
C PRO A 11 -8.07 -54.08 10.40
N VAL A 12 -6.93 -54.62 10.87
CA VAL A 12 -5.90 -53.85 11.59
C VAL A 12 -5.24 -52.83 10.66
N SER A 13 -4.90 -53.23 9.42
CA SER A 13 -4.31 -52.29 8.45
C SER A 13 -5.29 -51.20 8.05
N THR A 14 -6.57 -51.55 7.92
CA THR A 14 -7.61 -50.58 7.63
C THR A 14 -7.79 -49.58 8.77
N ALA A 15 -7.84 -50.07 10.03
CA ALA A 15 -7.91 -49.20 11.21
C ALA A 15 -6.70 -48.25 11.30
N LEU A 16 -5.48 -48.73 11.03
CA LEU A 16 -4.28 -47.89 11.00
C LEU A 16 -4.35 -46.76 9.99
N VAL A 17 -4.88 -47.05 8.77
CA VAL A 17 -5.06 -46.01 7.74
C VAL A 17 -6.05 -44.95 8.22
N PHE A 18 -7.18 -45.35 8.83
CA PHE A 18 -8.14 -44.38 9.37
C PHE A 18 -7.56 -43.52 10.49
N VAL A 19 -6.80 -44.14 11.41
CA VAL A 19 -6.10 -43.41 12.47
C VAL A 19 -5.10 -42.43 11.90
N ALA A 20 -4.34 -42.83 10.90
CA ALA A 20 -3.41 -41.89 10.19
C ALA A 20 -4.16 -40.71 9.57
N ILE A 21 -5.28 -40.96 8.88
CA ILE A 21 -6.09 -39.88 8.29
C ILE A 21 -6.62 -38.92 9.38
N VAL A 22 -7.09 -39.43 10.50
CA VAL A 22 -7.55 -38.60 11.61
C VAL A 22 -6.41 -37.75 12.19
N ILE A 23 -5.21 -38.32 12.38
CA ILE A 23 -4.04 -37.57 12.88
C ILE A 23 -3.64 -36.48 11.90
N PHE A 24 -3.56 -36.79 10.61
CA PHE A 24 -3.25 -35.77 9.58
C PHE A 24 -4.35 -34.72 9.49
N GLY A 25 -5.63 -35.09 9.61
CA GLY A 25 -6.74 -34.14 9.63
C GLY A 25 -6.66 -33.16 10.82
N LEU A 26 -6.37 -33.66 12.03
CA LEU A 26 -6.19 -32.81 13.22
C LEU A 26 -4.96 -31.91 13.09
N PHE A 27 -3.86 -32.44 12.55
CA PHE A 27 -2.65 -31.65 12.30
C PHE A 27 -2.90 -30.55 11.26
N SER A 28 -3.58 -30.87 10.18
CA SER A 28 -3.96 -29.90 9.15
C SER A 28 -4.89 -28.81 9.70
N LEU A 29 -5.87 -29.21 10.52
CA LEU A 29 -6.79 -28.26 11.15
C LEU A 29 -6.07 -27.26 12.07
N SER A 30 -5.04 -27.72 12.81
CA SER A 30 -4.26 -26.85 13.69
C SER A 30 -3.35 -25.84 12.94
N ARG A 31 -3.14 -26.07 11.65
CA ARG A 31 -2.35 -25.21 10.78
C ARG A 31 -3.18 -24.29 9.87
N LEU A 32 -4.49 -24.41 9.94
CA LEU A 32 -5.38 -23.57 9.18
C LEU A 32 -5.32 -22.14 9.75
N SER A 33 -4.91 -21.17 8.93
CA SER A 33 -5.06 -19.75 9.29
C SER A 33 -6.54 -19.40 9.27
N VAL A 34 -7.00 -18.68 10.26
CA VAL A 34 -8.37 -18.18 10.33
C VAL A 34 -8.28 -16.67 10.11
N ASP A 35 -8.66 -16.24 8.92
CA ASP A 35 -8.74 -14.83 8.59
C ASP A 35 -10.16 -14.32 8.84
N LEU A 36 -10.27 -13.13 9.41
CA LEU A 36 -11.55 -12.50 9.74
C LEU A 36 -12.29 -12.02 8.49
N LEU A 37 -11.55 -11.61 7.47
CA LEU A 37 -12.06 -11.15 6.18
C LEU A 37 -11.45 -12.01 5.08
N PRO A 38 -12.22 -12.35 4.02
CA PRO A 38 -11.61 -12.93 2.84
C PRO A 38 -10.64 -11.92 2.22
N GLU A 39 -9.53 -12.40 1.67
CA GLU A 39 -8.65 -11.58 0.85
C GLU A 39 -9.44 -11.04 -0.35
N ILE A 40 -9.83 -9.78 -0.28
CA ILE A 40 -10.43 -9.07 -1.40
C ILE A 40 -9.34 -8.18 -1.98
N GLU A 41 -8.67 -8.69 -2.99
CA GLU A 41 -7.80 -7.86 -3.82
C GLU A 41 -8.70 -6.91 -4.61
N THR A 42 -8.55 -5.62 -4.38
CA THR A 42 -9.17 -4.63 -5.23
C THR A 42 -8.37 -4.53 -6.52
N ASN A 43 -9.03 -4.71 -7.65
CA ASN A 43 -8.40 -4.60 -8.98
C ASN A 43 -8.15 -3.13 -9.35
N THR A 44 -7.72 -2.32 -8.38
CA THR A 44 -7.59 -0.87 -8.56
C THR A 44 -6.24 -0.39 -8.03
N ILE A 45 -5.51 0.34 -8.87
CA ILE A 45 -4.30 1.05 -8.52
C ILE A 45 -4.58 2.54 -8.61
N MET A 46 -4.13 3.31 -7.63
CA MET A 46 -4.21 4.76 -7.64
C MET A 46 -2.80 5.34 -7.72
N VAL A 47 -2.60 6.25 -8.67
CA VAL A 47 -1.36 7.03 -8.82
C VAL A 47 -1.65 8.45 -8.37
N MET A 48 -0.94 8.92 -7.36
CA MET A 48 -1.06 10.27 -6.82
C MET A 48 0.22 11.05 -7.10
N THR A 49 0.08 12.25 -7.66
CA THR A 49 1.20 13.12 -8.02
C THR A 49 0.94 14.51 -7.49
N ALA A 50 1.82 15.01 -6.63
CA ALA A 50 1.72 16.36 -6.11
C ALA A 50 2.42 17.37 -7.04
N TYR A 51 1.78 18.51 -7.23
CA TYR A 51 2.35 19.67 -7.92
C TYR A 51 2.02 20.94 -7.15
N PRO A 52 2.85 21.28 -6.14
CA PRO A 52 2.59 22.41 -5.26
C PRO A 52 2.46 23.74 -6.00
N GLY A 53 1.43 24.50 -5.68
CA GLY A 53 1.17 25.82 -6.26
C GLY A 53 0.48 25.83 -7.63
N ALA A 54 0.24 24.67 -8.23
CA ALA A 54 -0.42 24.57 -9.52
C ALA A 54 -1.96 24.58 -9.39
N SER A 55 -2.62 25.23 -10.34
CA SER A 55 -4.09 25.17 -10.47
C SER A 55 -4.55 23.81 -11.01
N ALA A 56 -5.83 23.47 -10.81
CA ALA A 56 -6.40 22.24 -11.34
C ALA A 56 -6.27 22.12 -12.88
N SER A 57 -6.34 23.24 -13.60
CA SER A 57 -6.17 23.29 -15.05
C SER A 57 -4.72 23.01 -15.47
N ASP A 58 -3.75 23.56 -14.74
CA ASP A 58 -2.33 23.32 -15.02
C ASP A 58 -1.96 21.86 -14.74
N ILE A 59 -2.51 21.29 -13.65
CA ILE A 59 -2.32 19.88 -13.29
C ILE A 59 -2.94 18.96 -14.36
N GLU A 60 -4.12 19.29 -14.85
CA GLU A 60 -4.74 18.52 -15.93
C GLU A 60 -3.85 18.46 -17.17
N MET A 61 -3.34 19.62 -17.62
CA MET A 61 -2.57 19.70 -18.85
C MET A 61 -1.15 19.12 -18.72
N ASN A 62 -0.48 19.42 -17.61
CA ASN A 62 0.95 19.15 -17.45
C ASN A 62 1.27 17.86 -16.70
N VAL A 63 0.29 17.31 -15.96
CA VAL A 63 0.49 16.10 -15.14
C VAL A 63 -0.51 15.01 -15.51
N SER A 64 -1.83 15.28 -15.37
CA SER A 64 -2.83 14.21 -15.54
C SER A 64 -2.87 13.66 -16.95
N LYS A 65 -2.91 14.50 -17.98
CA LYS A 65 -2.93 14.04 -19.38
C LYS A 65 -1.67 13.28 -19.82
N PRO A 66 -0.44 13.72 -19.50
CA PRO A 66 0.76 12.93 -19.75
C PRO A 66 0.73 11.56 -19.07
N LEU A 67 0.30 11.51 -17.80
CA LEU A 67 0.17 10.26 -17.05
C LEU A 67 -0.88 9.35 -17.69
N GLU A 68 -2.08 9.85 -17.99
CA GLU A 68 -3.12 9.06 -18.65
C GLU A 68 -2.65 8.46 -19.97
N ASN A 69 -1.96 9.24 -20.80
CA ASN A 69 -1.49 8.79 -22.12
C ASN A 69 -0.54 7.59 -22.00
N VAL A 70 0.34 7.60 -21.02
CA VAL A 70 1.32 6.51 -20.81
C VAL A 70 0.66 5.34 -20.11
N LEU A 71 -0.12 5.59 -19.06
CA LEU A 71 -0.78 4.57 -18.26
C LEU A 71 -1.90 3.85 -19.02
N ASN A 72 -2.49 4.48 -20.03
CA ASN A 72 -3.48 3.81 -20.90
C ASN A 72 -2.89 2.65 -21.72
N SER A 73 -1.56 2.55 -21.80
CA SER A 73 -0.86 1.44 -22.46
C SER A 73 -0.52 0.26 -21.54
N VAL A 74 -0.92 0.31 -20.27
CA VAL A 74 -0.74 -0.76 -19.29
C VAL A 74 -1.61 -1.96 -19.67
N SER A 75 -1.05 -3.16 -19.53
CA SER A 75 -1.75 -4.40 -19.88
C SER A 75 -2.96 -4.64 -18.98
N ASP A 76 -4.00 -5.27 -19.55
CA ASP A 76 -5.22 -5.67 -18.82
C ASP A 76 -5.99 -4.54 -18.12
N LEU A 77 -5.71 -3.29 -18.48
CA LEU A 77 -6.44 -2.13 -18.00
C LEU A 77 -7.88 -2.18 -18.53
N LYS A 78 -8.85 -2.07 -17.62
CA LYS A 78 -10.28 -2.01 -17.93
C LYS A 78 -10.77 -0.57 -18.08
N HIS A 79 -10.36 0.28 -17.14
CA HIS A 79 -10.77 1.67 -17.10
C HIS A 79 -9.71 2.54 -16.45
N ILE A 80 -9.56 3.77 -16.95
CA ILE A 80 -8.71 4.79 -16.35
C ILE A 80 -9.54 6.04 -16.10
N THR A 81 -9.39 6.63 -14.94
CA THR A 81 -10.02 7.90 -14.56
C THR A 81 -8.99 8.79 -13.91
N SER A 82 -9.02 10.08 -14.23
CA SER A 82 -8.18 11.07 -13.55
C SER A 82 -9.02 12.13 -12.85
N GLN A 83 -8.46 12.68 -11.80
CA GLN A 83 -9.02 13.79 -11.06
C GLN A 83 -7.92 14.81 -10.78
N SER A 84 -8.01 15.96 -11.42
CA SER A 84 -7.10 17.09 -11.22
C SER A 84 -7.70 18.05 -10.22
N ARG A 85 -6.99 18.32 -9.13
CA ARG A 85 -7.35 19.30 -8.10
C ARG A 85 -6.19 20.27 -7.89
N GLU A 86 -6.40 21.37 -7.17
CA GLU A 86 -5.28 22.23 -6.74
C GLU A 86 -4.20 21.42 -6.03
N ASN A 87 -2.96 21.58 -6.46
CA ASN A 87 -1.75 20.93 -5.95
C ASN A 87 -1.65 19.41 -6.15
N ILE A 88 -2.63 18.71 -6.72
CA ILE A 88 -2.61 17.26 -6.78
C ILE A 88 -3.33 16.67 -8.00
N SER A 89 -2.71 15.70 -8.64
CA SER A 89 -3.31 14.79 -9.62
C SER A 89 -3.54 13.41 -9.01
N ILE A 90 -4.70 12.83 -9.25
CA ILE A 90 -5.06 11.48 -8.85
C ILE A 90 -5.50 10.73 -10.10
N VAL A 91 -4.76 9.70 -10.48
CA VAL A 91 -5.11 8.80 -11.60
C VAL A 91 -5.45 7.44 -11.04
N THR A 92 -6.64 6.96 -11.33
CA THR A 92 -7.16 5.67 -10.86
C THR A 92 -7.24 4.71 -12.04
N LEU A 93 -6.59 3.57 -11.92
CA LEU A 93 -6.57 2.48 -12.88
C LEU A 93 -7.40 1.32 -12.35
N GLU A 94 -8.43 0.93 -13.05
CA GLU A 94 -9.24 -0.25 -12.77
C GLU A 94 -8.84 -1.36 -13.75
N PHE A 95 -8.50 -2.54 -13.23
CA PHE A 95 -8.07 -3.70 -14.00
C PHE A 95 -9.19 -4.75 -14.12
N ASN A 96 -9.03 -5.68 -15.03
CA ASN A 96 -9.94 -6.82 -15.15
C ASN A 96 -9.79 -7.76 -13.94
N TYR A 97 -10.84 -8.52 -13.60
CA TYR A 97 -10.78 -9.49 -12.52
C TYR A 97 -9.83 -10.65 -12.84
N GLY A 98 -9.12 -11.13 -11.80
CA GLY A 98 -8.23 -12.30 -11.92
C GLY A 98 -6.81 -11.97 -12.37
N ILE A 99 -6.44 -10.71 -12.39
CA ILE A 99 -5.08 -10.24 -12.68
C ILE A 99 -4.30 -10.19 -11.36
N ASP A 100 -3.02 -10.55 -11.43
CA ASP A 100 -2.07 -10.29 -10.35
C ASP A 100 -1.79 -8.79 -10.27
N ILE A 101 -2.29 -8.15 -9.20
CA ILE A 101 -2.17 -6.70 -9.01
C ILE A 101 -0.72 -6.27 -8.75
N ASP A 102 0.16 -7.17 -8.29
CA ASP A 102 1.57 -6.88 -8.10
C ASP A 102 2.30 -6.81 -9.45
N VAL A 103 1.96 -7.68 -10.37
CA VAL A 103 2.46 -7.61 -11.75
C VAL A 103 1.98 -6.33 -12.43
N ALA A 104 0.69 -6.01 -12.31
CA ALA A 104 0.13 -4.76 -12.83
C ALA A 104 0.80 -3.52 -12.21
N THR A 105 1.09 -3.54 -10.91
CA THR A 105 1.79 -2.45 -10.22
C THR A 105 3.20 -2.22 -10.77
N ASN A 106 3.93 -3.29 -11.10
CA ASN A 106 5.25 -3.17 -11.69
C ASN A 106 5.17 -2.59 -13.11
N ASP A 107 4.20 -3.02 -13.93
CA ASP A 107 3.97 -2.42 -15.26
C ASP A 107 3.62 -0.93 -15.16
N VAL A 108 2.76 -0.55 -14.21
CA VAL A 108 2.45 0.86 -13.91
C VAL A 108 3.72 1.63 -13.53
N ARG A 109 4.57 1.07 -12.65
CA ARG A 109 5.83 1.71 -12.24
C ARG A 109 6.76 1.95 -13.42
N ASP A 110 6.97 0.93 -14.26
CA ASP A 110 7.81 1.03 -15.45
C ASP A 110 7.30 2.13 -16.39
N LYS A 111 5.98 2.27 -16.52
CA LYS A 111 5.37 3.34 -17.33
C LYS A 111 5.54 4.72 -16.70
N LEU A 112 5.44 4.83 -15.39
CA LEU A 112 5.67 6.09 -14.67
C LEU A 112 7.12 6.57 -14.81
N ASP A 113 8.09 5.67 -14.69
CA ASP A 113 9.51 5.98 -14.87
C ASP A 113 9.79 6.55 -16.28
N MET A 114 9.06 6.08 -17.30
CA MET A 114 9.18 6.60 -18.67
C MET A 114 8.67 8.02 -18.82
N VAL A 115 7.64 8.42 -18.08
CA VAL A 115 7.01 9.74 -18.21
C VAL A 115 7.61 10.77 -17.24
N GLU A 116 8.29 10.35 -16.19
CA GLU A 116 8.87 11.22 -15.15
C GLU A 116 9.72 12.34 -15.75
N SER A 117 10.57 12.01 -16.73
CA SER A 117 11.43 12.99 -17.43
C SER A 117 10.68 14.01 -18.27
N SER A 118 9.40 13.80 -18.54
CA SER A 118 8.56 14.71 -19.33
C SER A 118 7.65 15.59 -18.47
N LEU A 119 7.61 15.35 -17.16
CA LEU A 119 6.88 16.18 -16.20
C LEU A 119 7.69 17.45 -15.88
N PRO A 120 7.04 18.55 -15.46
CA PRO A 120 7.73 19.75 -14.97
C PRO A 120 8.62 19.46 -13.75
N ASP A 121 9.73 20.21 -13.63
CA ASP A 121 10.73 20.01 -12.55
C ASP A 121 10.16 20.19 -11.13
N ASP A 122 9.06 20.97 -10.98
CA ASP A 122 8.41 21.23 -9.69
C ASP A 122 7.36 20.17 -9.30
N VAL A 123 7.15 19.15 -10.14
CA VAL A 123 6.24 18.03 -9.87
C VAL A 123 6.95 17.00 -9.00
N GLU A 124 6.30 16.60 -7.91
CA GLU A 124 6.82 15.51 -7.07
C GLU A 124 6.65 14.15 -7.76
N ASN A 125 7.51 13.20 -7.41
CA ASN A 125 7.47 11.86 -7.98
C ASN A 125 6.11 11.19 -7.72
N PRO A 126 5.52 10.54 -8.73
CA PRO A 126 4.26 9.84 -8.58
C PRO A 126 4.32 8.73 -7.53
N ILE A 127 3.35 8.68 -6.63
CA ILE A 127 3.23 7.64 -5.61
C ILE A 127 2.12 6.68 -6.02
N ILE A 128 2.42 5.38 -5.97
CA ILE A 128 1.47 4.32 -6.31
C ILE A 128 0.84 3.79 -5.02
N PHE A 129 -0.49 3.79 -4.97
CA PHE A 129 -1.29 3.19 -3.91
C PHE A 129 -2.05 1.99 -4.45
N LYS A 130 -1.92 0.86 -3.76
CA LYS A 130 -2.78 -0.31 -3.92
C LYS A 130 -3.78 -0.31 -2.78
N PHE A 131 -4.99 -0.76 -3.04
CA PHE A 131 -5.99 -0.97 -2.00
C PHE A 131 -6.18 -2.47 -1.80
N GLY A 132 -5.80 -2.96 -0.64
CA GLY A 132 -6.03 -4.33 -0.22
C GLY A 132 -6.76 -4.38 1.12
N THR A 133 -7.32 -5.52 1.45
CA THR A 133 -7.85 -5.76 2.81
C THR A 133 -6.76 -5.70 3.86
N ASP A 134 -5.51 -5.93 3.46
CA ASP A 134 -4.33 -5.90 4.34
C ASP A 134 -3.95 -4.48 4.78
N ASP A 135 -4.41 -3.45 4.05
CA ASP A 135 -4.19 -2.04 4.39
C ASP A 135 -5.16 -1.52 5.45
N ILE A 136 -6.18 -2.32 5.81
CA ILE A 136 -7.15 -1.93 6.83
C ILE A 136 -6.49 -1.99 8.21
N PRO A 137 -6.43 -0.86 8.96
CA PRO A 137 -5.85 -0.87 10.29
C PRO A 137 -6.64 -1.78 11.24
N ILE A 138 -5.98 -2.79 11.80
CA ILE A 138 -6.59 -3.72 12.76
C ILE A 138 -6.72 -3.12 14.17
N LEU A 139 -5.95 -2.07 14.45
CA LEU A 139 -5.94 -1.40 15.75
C LEU A 139 -5.70 0.10 15.57
N ILE A 140 -6.58 0.90 16.14
CA ILE A 140 -6.44 2.36 16.20
C ILE A 140 -6.35 2.75 17.68
N LEU A 141 -5.23 3.38 18.06
CA LEU A 141 -4.99 3.85 19.42
C LEU A 141 -5.06 5.37 19.47
N SER A 142 -5.80 5.91 20.42
CA SER A 142 -5.79 7.34 20.74
C SER A 142 -4.84 7.59 21.90
N VAL A 143 -3.90 8.50 21.72
CA VAL A 143 -2.93 8.86 22.76
C VAL A 143 -3.13 10.32 23.14
N THR A 144 -3.25 10.57 24.44
CA THR A 144 -3.33 11.92 25.04
C THR A 144 -2.13 12.14 25.94
N ALA A 145 -1.55 13.33 25.89
CA ALA A 145 -0.45 13.72 26.75
C ALA A 145 -0.76 15.08 27.43
N GLU A 146 -0.37 15.22 28.68
CA GLU A 146 -0.53 16.49 29.43
C GLU A 146 0.61 17.47 29.12
N GLU A 147 1.73 16.99 28.56
CA GLU A 147 2.92 17.80 28.24
C GLU A 147 2.95 18.26 26.78
N SER A 148 3.83 19.24 26.50
CA SER A 148 3.92 19.92 25.21
C SER A 148 4.01 18.96 24.01
N THR A 149 3.17 19.18 23.03
CA THR A 149 3.02 18.38 21.80
C THR A 149 4.29 18.27 20.95
N ASN A 150 5.28 19.16 21.13
CA ASN A 150 6.48 19.23 20.30
C ASN A 150 7.44 18.02 20.42
N ALA A 151 7.40 17.30 21.54
CA ALA A 151 8.21 16.08 21.73
C ALA A 151 7.39 14.80 21.57
N LEU A 152 6.07 14.91 21.48
CA LEU A 152 5.15 13.79 21.49
C LEU A 152 5.40 12.82 20.31
N TYR A 153 5.62 13.35 19.10
CA TYR A 153 5.93 12.54 17.94
C TYR A 153 7.13 11.62 18.18
N LYS A 154 8.24 12.18 18.65
CA LYS A 154 9.46 11.41 18.91
C LYS A 154 9.28 10.36 20.02
N ILE A 155 8.54 10.69 21.06
CA ILE A 155 8.23 9.75 22.14
C ILE A 155 7.36 8.61 21.64
N LEU A 156 6.34 8.91 20.84
CA LEU A 156 5.47 7.89 20.23
C LEU A 156 6.25 7.01 19.24
N ASP A 157 7.11 7.61 18.44
CA ASP A 157 7.94 6.87 17.50
C ASP A 157 8.90 5.92 18.22
N ASP A 158 9.68 6.43 19.18
CA ASP A 158 10.69 5.66 19.90
C ASP A 158 10.09 4.61 20.86
N LYS A 159 8.97 4.91 21.53
CA LYS A 159 8.43 4.10 22.62
C LYS A 159 7.24 3.23 22.23
N VAL A 160 6.53 3.60 21.18
CA VAL A 160 5.31 2.89 20.76
C VAL A 160 5.47 2.33 19.36
N SER A 161 5.74 3.16 18.35
CA SER A 161 5.79 2.73 16.96
C SER A 161 6.91 1.72 16.70
N ASN A 162 8.13 2.08 17.05
CA ASN A 162 9.31 1.22 16.84
C ASN A 162 9.24 -0.15 17.57
N PRO A 163 8.80 -0.25 18.84
CA PRO A 163 8.60 -1.54 19.48
C PRO A 163 7.48 -2.37 18.86
N LEU A 164 6.36 -1.75 18.46
CA LEU A 164 5.26 -2.45 17.82
C LEU A 164 5.62 -2.96 16.42
N ALA A 165 6.33 -2.17 15.63
CA ALA A 165 6.77 -2.57 14.29
C ALA A 165 7.73 -3.78 14.28
N ARG A 166 8.37 -4.08 15.43
CA ARG A 166 9.27 -5.25 15.58
C ARG A 166 8.55 -6.54 15.94
N ILE A 167 7.25 -6.48 16.22
CA ILE A 167 6.46 -7.68 16.55
C ILE A 167 6.20 -8.46 15.26
N SER A 168 6.48 -9.75 15.29
CA SER A 168 6.18 -10.62 14.14
C SER A 168 4.70 -10.58 13.79
N GLY A 169 4.37 -10.31 12.54
CA GLY A 169 2.99 -10.21 12.06
C GLY A 169 2.43 -8.78 12.00
N VAL A 170 3.20 -7.77 12.46
CA VAL A 170 2.83 -6.35 12.27
C VAL A 170 3.40 -5.87 10.94
N GLY A 171 2.52 -5.49 10.01
CA GLY A 171 2.89 -4.99 8.68
C GLY A 171 3.37 -3.54 8.71
N ALA A 172 2.60 -2.65 9.34
CA ALA A 172 2.94 -1.24 9.44
C ALA A 172 2.37 -0.62 10.72
N VAL A 173 3.05 0.41 11.21
CA VAL A 173 2.57 1.26 12.31
C VAL A 173 2.71 2.71 11.88
N SER A 174 1.61 3.46 11.85
CA SER A 174 1.61 4.86 11.46
C SER A 174 1.15 5.76 12.61
N ILE A 175 1.80 6.92 12.75
CA ILE A 175 1.43 7.96 13.71
C ILE A 175 0.85 9.13 12.94
N SER A 176 -0.34 9.57 13.34
CA SER A 176 -1.00 10.72 12.72
C SER A 176 -1.47 11.73 13.78
N GLY A 177 -1.65 12.98 13.37
CA GLY A 177 -2.18 14.05 14.21
C GLY A 177 -1.17 14.71 15.16
N THR A 178 0.12 14.37 15.09
CA THR A 178 1.17 15.02 15.87
C THR A 178 1.99 15.97 14.99
N PRO A 179 2.37 17.18 15.48
CA PRO A 179 3.26 18.05 14.73
C PRO A 179 4.65 17.42 14.62
N ILE A 180 5.18 17.38 13.42
CA ILE A 180 6.56 16.97 13.15
C ILE A 180 7.45 18.20 13.38
N ARG A 181 8.56 18.02 14.09
CA ARG A 181 9.52 19.11 14.32
C ARG A 181 10.35 19.33 13.07
N GLU A 182 10.20 20.50 12.46
CA GLU A 182 10.96 20.92 11.30
C GLU A 182 11.89 22.08 11.67
N LEU A 183 13.07 22.14 11.05
CA LEU A 183 13.95 23.28 11.10
C LEU A 183 13.71 24.13 9.85
N GLN A 184 12.96 25.23 10.02
CA GLN A 184 12.71 26.15 8.93
C GLN A 184 13.80 27.23 8.90
N VAL A 185 14.52 27.34 7.81
CA VAL A 185 15.52 28.37 7.57
C VAL A 185 14.92 29.42 6.63
N TYR A 186 14.59 30.56 7.18
CA TYR A 186 14.11 31.69 6.39
C TYR A 186 15.30 32.55 5.93
N CYS A 187 15.49 32.62 4.62
CA CYS A 187 16.46 33.55 4.05
C CYS A 187 15.75 34.86 3.68
N ASP A 188 16.20 35.98 4.21
CA ASP A 188 15.67 37.28 3.84
C ASP A 188 16.23 37.70 2.45
N PRO A 189 15.39 37.74 1.38
CA PRO A 189 15.83 38.06 0.03
C PRO A 189 16.44 39.47 -0.10
N VAL A 190 16.09 40.42 0.79
CA VAL A 190 16.63 41.78 0.78
C VAL A 190 18.09 41.79 1.22
N SER A 191 18.44 40.96 2.21
CA SER A 191 19.82 40.84 2.68
C SER A 191 20.77 40.24 1.64
N TYR A 192 20.29 39.36 0.74
CA TYR A 192 21.10 38.78 -0.33
C TYR A 192 21.44 39.75 -1.46
N THR A 193 20.58 40.73 -1.73
CA THR A 193 20.85 41.73 -2.78
C THR A 193 21.96 42.69 -2.39
N HIS A 194 22.18 42.92 -1.10
CA HIS A 194 23.25 43.79 -0.59
C HIS A 194 24.63 43.12 -0.45
N LEU A 195 24.69 41.78 -0.43
CA LEU A 195 25.96 41.04 -0.36
C LEU A 195 26.62 40.83 -1.73
N ARG A 196 25.93 41.15 -2.83
CA ARG A 196 26.43 41.00 -4.21
C ARG A 196 26.93 42.30 -4.83
N ALA A 197 26.94 43.38 -4.09
CA ALA A 197 27.53 44.67 -4.45
C ALA A 197 28.93 44.80 -3.79
#